data_26c35a176ade58a8584822546dff704a
#
_entry.id   26c35a176ade58a8584822546dff704a
#
_cell.length_a   1.000
_cell.length_b   1.000
_cell.length_c   1.000
_cell.angle_alpha   90.00
_cell.angle_beta   90.00
_cell.angle_gamma   90.00
#
_symmetry.space_group_name_H-M   'P 1'
#
loop_
_entity.id
_entity.type
_entity.pdbx_description
1 polymer ?
#
loop_
_entity_poly.entity_id
_entity_poly.type
_entity_poly.pdbx_seq_one_letter_code
_entity_poly.pdbx_strand_id
1 'polypeptide(L)'
;MPINVKNFINSLNLKSKNSENLDTLLPEAFALVREASKRTRNERHHDVQILGGVVLHEGKIAEMRTGEGKTLTISLAAYLNALTEKGVHIVTVNDYLAKRDSQEMGEIYNF
;
A
#
# COMPACT_ATOMS: atom_id res chain seq x y z
N MET A 1 16.76 3.61 15.67
CA MET A 1 16.65 5.02 15.28
C MET A 1 15.28 5.26 14.66
N PRO A 2 14.48 6.17 15.20
CA PRO A 2 13.17 6.41 14.60
C PRO A 2 13.33 7.09 13.23
N ILE A 3 12.72 6.50 12.22
CA ILE A 3 12.64 7.08 10.89
C ILE A 3 11.73 8.31 10.96
N ASN A 4 12.16 9.43 10.44
CA ASN A 4 11.29 10.60 10.32
C ASN A 4 10.32 10.36 9.17
N VAL A 5 9.15 9.86 9.51
CA VAL A 5 8.14 9.45 8.54
C VAL A 5 7.66 10.61 7.67
N LYS A 6 7.49 11.78 8.25
CA LYS A 6 7.08 12.99 7.48
C LYS A 6 8.07 13.32 6.38
N ASN A 7 9.36 13.31 6.68
CA ASN A 7 10.39 13.59 5.68
C ASN A 7 10.41 12.52 4.60
N PHE A 8 10.20 11.26 4.98
CA PHE A 8 10.14 10.16 4.04
C PHE A 8 8.95 10.28 3.09
N ILE A 9 7.76 10.60 3.62
CA ILE A 9 6.56 10.84 2.81
C ILE A 9 6.78 12.01 1.86
N ASN A 10 7.33 13.12 2.34
CA ASN A 10 7.59 14.28 1.51
C ASN A 10 8.58 13.96 0.38
N SER A 11 9.60 13.17 0.68
CA SER A 11 10.56 12.70 -0.32
C SER A 11 9.90 11.88 -1.41
N LEU A 12 9.04 10.94 -1.05
CA LEU A 12 8.31 10.12 -2.01
C LEU A 12 7.38 10.96 -2.90
N ASN A 13 6.65 11.90 -2.30
CA ASN A 13 5.76 12.77 -3.04
C ASN A 13 6.54 13.64 -4.03
N LEU A 14 7.68 14.16 -3.61
CA LEU A 14 8.53 14.96 -4.49
C LEU A 14 9.07 14.13 -5.65
N LYS A 15 9.55 12.93 -5.39
CA LYS A 15 10.03 12.02 -6.44
C LYS A 15 8.93 11.67 -7.44
N SER A 16 7.70 11.44 -6.96
CA SER A 16 6.56 11.19 -7.83
C SER A 16 6.25 12.39 -8.72
N LYS A 17 6.28 13.60 -8.16
CA LYS A 17 6.05 14.84 -8.91
C LYS A 17 7.15 15.10 -9.96
N ASN A 18 8.36 14.65 -9.70
CA ASN A 18 9.48 14.78 -10.64
C ASN A 18 9.45 13.70 -11.74
N SER A 19 8.34 13.00 -11.90
CA SER A 19 8.13 12.00 -12.95
C SER A 19 9.03 10.78 -12.84
N GLU A 20 9.50 10.45 -11.64
CA GLU A 20 10.20 9.19 -11.43
C GLU A 20 9.28 8.01 -11.65
N ASN A 21 9.83 6.92 -12.19
CA ASN A 21 9.07 5.71 -12.45
C ASN A 21 8.57 5.10 -11.14
N LEU A 22 7.30 4.67 -11.11
CA LEU A 22 6.72 4.02 -9.94
C LEU A 22 7.47 2.75 -9.52
N ASP A 23 8.02 2.02 -10.49
CA ASP A 23 8.82 0.82 -10.18
C ASP A 23 10.06 1.16 -9.37
N THR A 24 10.65 2.33 -9.60
CA THR A 24 11.78 2.82 -8.82
C THR A 24 11.38 3.19 -7.39
N LEU A 25 10.16 3.68 -7.21
CA LEU A 25 9.62 4.08 -5.90
C LEU A 25 9.06 2.91 -5.10
N LEU A 26 8.84 1.76 -5.73
CA LEU A 26 8.15 0.61 -5.12
C LEU A 26 8.77 0.18 -3.78
N PRO A 27 10.10 -0.03 -3.68
CA PRO A 27 10.66 -0.47 -2.40
C PRO A 27 10.41 0.51 -1.26
N GLU A 28 10.57 1.80 -1.52
CA GLU A 28 10.36 2.84 -0.51
C GLU A 28 8.89 2.97 -0.12
N ALA A 29 8.00 2.95 -1.11
CA ALA A 29 6.55 3.04 -0.87
C ALA A 29 6.05 1.84 -0.08
N PHE A 30 6.48 0.63 -0.45
CA PHE A 30 6.08 -0.59 0.25
C PHE A 30 6.64 -0.62 1.68
N ALA A 31 7.88 -0.18 1.87
CA ALA A 31 8.47 -0.09 3.20
C ALA A 31 7.67 0.88 4.10
N LEU A 32 7.24 2.00 3.55
CA LEU A 32 6.45 2.99 4.27
C LEU A 32 5.09 2.41 4.70
N VAL A 33 4.38 1.74 3.79
CA VAL A 33 3.08 1.14 4.11
C VAL A 33 3.25 0.04 5.15
N ARG A 34 4.27 -0.79 5.02
CA ARG A 34 4.58 -1.85 5.99
C ARG A 34 4.81 -1.28 7.39
N GLU A 35 5.58 -0.20 7.49
CA GLU A 35 5.86 0.46 8.76
C GLU A 35 4.62 1.15 9.32
N ALA A 36 3.84 1.83 8.49
CA ALA A 36 2.60 2.47 8.90
C ALA A 36 1.59 1.45 9.44
N SER A 37 1.45 0.32 8.76
CA SER A 37 0.58 -0.77 9.22
C SER A 37 1.01 -1.33 10.56
N LYS A 38 2.31 -1.51 10.76
CA LYS A 38 2.86 -1.98 12.04
C LYS A 38 2.57 -0.98 13.16
N ARG A 39 2.76 0.31 12.91
CA ARG A 39 2.57 1.34 13.94
C ARG A 39 1.10 1.61 14.28
N THR A 40 0.21 1.55 13.28
CA THR A 40 -1.21 1.86 13.49
C THR A 40 -2.05 0.66 13.90
N ARG A 41 -1.75 -0.52 13.39
CA ARG A 41 -2.56 -1.72 13.59
C ARG A 41 -1.79 -2.86 14.24
N ASN A 42 -0.51 -2.68 14.51
CA ASN A 42 0.39 -3.75 14.98
C ASN A 42 0.41 -4.96 14.03
N GLU A 43 0.23 -4.71 12.74
CA GLU A 43 0.20 -5.74 11.70
C GLU A 43 1.29 -5.45 10.67
N ARG A 44 2.42 -6.15 10.80
CA ARG A 44 3.51 -6.03 9.85
C ARG A 44 3.25 -6.98 8.67
N HIS A 45 3.33 -6.45 7.45
CA HIS A 45 3.15 -7.27 6.25
C HIS A 45 4.15 -8.43 6.22
N HIS A 46 3.65 -9.63 5.88
CA HIS A 46 4.49 -10.80 5.64
C HIS A 46 5.07 -10.74 4.22
N ASP A 47 6.14 -11.49 3.99
CA ASP A 47 6.81 -11.50 2.69
C ASP A 47 5.88 -11.92 1.55
N VAL A 48 4.96 -12.86 1.80
CA VAL A 48 3.98 -13.28 0.80
C VAL A 48 3.03 -12.14 0.41
N GLN A 49 2.70 -11.25 1.34
CA GLN A 49 1.86 -10.10 1.08
C GLN A 49 2.61 -9.04 0.27
N ILE A 50 3.88 -8.83 0.56
CA ILE A 50 4.75 -7.95 -0.22
C ILE A 50 4.85 -8.45 -1.67
N LEU A 51 5.09 -9.74 -1.84
CA LEU A 51 5.14 -10.35 -3.17
C LEU A 51 3.82 -10.20 -3.91
N GLY A 52 2.69 -10.41 -3.23
CA GLY A 52 1.36 -10.19 -3.81
C GLY A 52 1.16 -8.75 -4.26
N GLY A 53 1.63 -7.79 -3.48
CA GLY A 53 1.58 -6.37 -3.83
C GLY A 53 2.38 -6.04 -5.08
N VAL A 54 3.56 -6.63 -5.24
CA VAL A 54 4.38 -6.48 -6.45
C VAL A 54 3.64 -7.03 -7.67
N VAL A 55 3.06 -8.22 -7.54
CA VAL A 55 2.31 -8.87 -8.64
C VAL A 55 1.13 -8.00 -9.07
N LEU A 56 0.38 -7.44 -8.11
CA LEU A 56 -0.73 -6.55 -8.41
C LEU A 56 -0.27 -5.27 -9.10
N HIS A 57 0.82 -4.68 -8.63
CA HIS A 57 1.38 -3.48 -9.25
C HIS A 57 1.79 -3.72 -10.70
N GLU A 58 2.28 -4.91 -11.01
CA GLU A 58 2.66 -5.30 -12.37
C GLU A 58 1.46 -5.57 -13.29
N GLY A 59 0.23 -5.42 -12.78
CA GLY A 59 -0.99 -5.65 -13.56
C GLY A 59 -1.36 -7.11 -13.72
N LYS A 60 -0.84 -7.97 -12.87
CA LYS A 60 -1.11 -9.41 -12.89
C LYS A 60 -2.12 -9.80 -11.83
N ILE A 61 -2.62 -11.02 -11.90
CA ILE A 61 -3.54 -11.58 -10.90
C ILE A 61 -2.73 -12.30 -9.84
N ALA A 62 -2.95 -11.92 -8.57
CA ALA A 62 -2.33 -12.59 -7.43
C ALA A 62 -3.36 -13.50 -6.76
N GLU A 63 -3.11 -14.80 -6.76
CA GLU A 63 -3.91 -15.75 -5.99
C GLU A 63 -3.33 -15.91 -4.60
N MET A 64 -4.17 -15.69 -3.59
CA MET A 64 -3.79 -15.85 -2.19
C MET A 64 -4.84 -16.67 -1.47
N ARG A 65 -4.40 -17.53 -0.57
CA ARG A 65 -5.31 -18.35 0.25
C ARG A 65 -6.13 -17.47 1.17
N THR A 66 -7.32 -17.93 1.52
CA THR A 66 -8.15 -17.28 2.53
C THR A 66 -7.36 -17.15 3.84
N GLY A 67 -7.37 -15.95 4.42
CA GLY A 67 -6.66 -15.68 5.67
C GLY A 67 -5.23 -15.17 5.50
N GLU A 68 -4.74 -15.00 4.27
CA GLU A 68 -3.37 -14.46 4.04
C GLU A 68 -3.31 -12.93 4.03
N GLY A 69 -4.42 -12.25 4.37
CA GLY A 69 -4.43 -10.80 4.50
C GLY A 69 -4.44 -10.05 3.17
N LYS A 70 -5.45 -10.31 2.34
CA LYS A 70 -5.56 -9.69 1.01
C LYS A 70 -5.68 -8.17 1.08
N THR A 71 -6.37 -7.63 2.10
CA THR A 71 -6.52 -6.18 2.27
C THR A 71 -5.17 -5.50 2.48
N LEU A 72 -4.30 -6.09 3.31
CA LEU A 72 -2.95 -5.58 3.51
C LEU A 72 -2.12 -5.63 2.23
N THR A 73 -2.28 -6.69 1.43
CA THR A 73 -1.61 -6.82 0.13
C THR A 73 -2.05 -5.72 -0.83
N ILE A 74 -3.34 -5.47 -0.94
CA ILE A 74 -3.90 -4.43 -1.82
C ILE A 74 -3.44 -3.05 -1.39
N SER A 75 -3.31 -2.79 -0.09
CA SER A 75 -2.89 -1.49 0.42
C SER A 75 -1.53 -1.05 -0.10
N LEU A 76 -0.62 -1.99 -0.35
CA LEU A 76 0.71 -1.71 -0.89
C LEU A 76 0.62 -1.15 -2.31
N ALA A 77 -0.02 -1.88 -3.21
CA ALA A 77 -0.14 -1.49 -4.61
C ALA A 77 -0.99 -0.21 -4.76
N ALA A 78 -2.05 -0.09 -3.97
CA ALA A 78 -2.92 1.09 -4.01
C ALA A 78 -2.16 2.36 -3.61
N TYR A 79 -1.37 2.30 -2.53
CA TYR A 79 -0.58 3.46 -2.10
C TYR A 79 0.42 3.88 -3.17
N LEU A 80 1.20 2.92 -3.71
CA LEU A 80 2.19 3.22 -4.73
C LEU A 80 1.56 3.91 -5.95
N ASN A 81 0.46 3.36 -6.44
CA ASN A 81 -0.20 3.93 -7.61
C ASN A 81 -0.92 5.25 -7.32
N ALA A 82 -1.35 5.46 -6.07
CA ALA A 82 -1.96 6.73 -5.65
C ALA A 82 -0.97 7.90 -5.66
N LEU A 83 0.33 7.64 -5.61
CA LEU A 83 1.35 8.68 -5.69
C LEU A 83 1.29 9.49 -6.99
N THR A 84 0.69 8.94 -8.04
CA THR A 84 0.50 9.66 -9.31
C THR A 84 -0.57 10.74 -9.24
N GLU A 85 -1.39 10.74 -8.18
CA GLU A 85 -2.55 11.64 -7.99
C GLU A 85 -3.62 11.51 -9.09
N LYS A 86 -3.60 10.40 -9.84
CA LYS A 86 -4.59 10.12 -10.90
C LYS A 86 -5.79 9.31 -10.42
N GLY A 87 -5.80 8.94 -9.13
CA GLY A 87 -6.84 8.12 -8.54
C GLY A 87 -6.58 6.63 -8.69
N VAL A 88 -7.04 5.88 -7.69
CA VAL A 88 -6.97 4.42 -7.69
C VAL A 88 -8.35 3.90 -7.29
N HIS A 89 -8.88 2.97 -8.09
CA HIS A 89 -10.17 2.34 -7.81
C HIS A 89 -9.95 0.95 -7.22
N ILE A 90 -10.59 0.70 -6.08
CA ILE A 90 -10.57 -0.61 -5.42
C ILE A 90 -12.00 -1.16 -5.46
N VAL A 91 -12.16 -2.30 -6.10
CA VAL A 91 -13.47 -2.93 -6.28
C VAL A 91 -13.56 -4.18 -5.43
N THR A 92 -14.65 -4.31 -4.69
CA THR A 92 -14.93 -5.47 -3.86
C THR A 92 -16.25 -6.12 -4.27
N VAL A 93 -16.56 -7.30 -3.68
CA VAL A 93 -17.74 -8.08 -4.06
C VAL A 93 -19.04 -7.38 -3.65
N ASN A 94 -19.03 -6.64 -2.54
CA ASN A 94 -20.22 -5.97 -2.01
C ASN A 94 -19.86 -4.72 -1.19
N ASP A 95 -20.91 -3.96 -0.83
CA ASP A 95 -20.74 -2.71 -0.10
C ASP A 95 -20.16 -2.90 1.31
N TYR A 96 -20.50 -4.00 1.96
CA TYR A 96 -19.98 -4.29 3.29
C TYR A 96 -18.46 -4.43 3.27
N LEU A 97 -17.92 -5.19 2.32
CA LEU A 97 -16.47 -5.37 2.18
C LEU A 97 -15.79 -4.08 1.77
N ALA A 98 -16.41 -3.30 0.88
CA ALA A 98 -15.86 -2.00 0.47
C ALA A 98 -15.71 -1.07 1.67
N LYS A 99 -16.73 -0.99 2.51
CA LYS A 99 -16.71 -0.16 3.71
C LYS A 99 -15.67 -0.65 4.72
N ARG A 100 -15.63 -1.95 4.98
CA ARG A 100 -14.66 -2.55 5.91
C ARG A 100 -13.23 -2.28 5.46
N ASP A 101 -12.94 -2.55 4.18
CA ASP A 101 -11.59 -2.41 3.65
C ASP A 101 -11.16 -0.94 3.61
N SER A 102 -12.07 -0.03 3.29
CA SER A 102 -11.75 1.40 3.31
C SER A 102 -11.43 1.90 4.71
N GLN A 103 -12.10 1.38 5.74
CA GLN A 103 -11.81 1.72 7.13
C GLN A 103 -10.44 1.20 7.56
N GLU A 104 -10.13 -0.07 7.24
CA GLU A 104 -8.84 -0.68 7.57
C GLU A 104 -7.68 0.03 6.87
N MET A 105 -7.82 0.26 5.57
CA MET A 105 -6.79 0.96 4.79
C MET A 105 -6.66 2.42 5.24
N GLY A 106 -7.76 3.05 5.61
CA GLY A 106 -7.76 4.42 6.12
C GLY A 106 -6.93 4.57 7.38
N GLU A 107 -6.95 3.59 8.28
CA GLU A 107 -6.12 3.61 9.48
C GLU A 107 -4.62 3.63 9.13
N ILE A 108 -4.23 2.90 8.10
CA ILE A 108 -2.85 2.87 7.63
C ILE A 108 -2.48 4.19 6.95
N TYR A 109 -3.35 4.68 6.07
CA TYR A 109 -3.06 5.87 5.26
C TYR A 109 -3.14 7.19 6.04
N ASN A 110 -3.84 7.22 7.16
CA ASN A 110 -3.91 8.38 8.03
C ASN A 110 -2.73 8.49 9.00
N PHE A 111 -1.77 7.63 8.87
CA PHE A 111 -0.56 7.62 9.70
C PHE A 111 0.27 8.91 9.64
#